data_50992a7937cc7d67f0c045bdf551be42
#
_entry.id   50992a7937cc7d67f0c045bdf551be42
#
_cell.length_a   1.000
_cell.length_b   1.000
_cell.length_c   1.000
_cell.angle_alpha   90.00
_cell.angle_beta   90.00
_cell.angle_gamma   90.00
#
_symmetry.space_group_name_H-M   'P 1'
#
loop_
_entity.id
_entity.type
_entity.pdbx_description
1 polymer ?
#
loop_
_entity_poly.entity_id
_entity_poly.type
_entity_poly.pdbx_seq_one_letter_code
_entity_poly.pdbx_strand_id
1 'polypeptide(L)'
;MTNELAGRTVVLIGGSAGIGLETARRARQEGAEVVLVGRDPERLERAALDVDASSTAAFDAFDAAAIQQFFDGLPDPIDHVLVTAGGPNYVPLLQMSAEDVNEALGGHVVQSLDVARSAAPKMRPGGSLLIMGGTGGRKISRDLGLFSAATAVLPPFTAALALQLAPVRVNLIAAGFVDTPLSASLLGDGLDARREQLRSTLPIGRVVGPADVAALAVHLMTNTALTGATYDIDGGQQFV
;
A
#
# COMPACT_ATOMS: atom_id res chain seq x y z
N MET A 1 0.08 -10.87 23.15
CA MET A 1 0.65 -10.15 21.99
C MET A 1 1.88 -10.94 21.58
N THR A 2 1.96 -11.36 20.33
CA THR A 2 2.95 -12.36 19.87
C THR A 2 4.35 -11.80 19.61
N ASN A 3 4.55 -10.48 19.63
CA ASN A 3 5.85 -9.82 19.41
C ASN A 3 6.63 -10.34 18.17
N GLU A 4 5.92 -10.70 17.10
CA GLU A 4 6.50 -11.33 15.90
C GLU A 4 7.40 -10.40 15.08
N LEU A 5 7.26 -9.09 15.28
CA LEU A 5 8.09 -8.06 14.65
C LEU A 5 9.09 -7.40 15.62
N ALA A 6 9.34 -8.00 16.80
CA ALA A 6 10.26 -7.45 17.78
C ALA A 6 11.66 -7.24 17.18
N GLY A 7 12.17 -5.99 17.29
CA GLY A 7 13.46 -5.59 16.74
C GLY A 7 13.54 -5.60 15.20
N ARG A 8 12.38 -5.56 14.51
CA ARG A 8 12.31 -5.43 13.07
C ARG A 8 12.03 -3.98 12.68
N THR A 9 12.67 -3.52 11.62
CA THR A 9 12.42 -2.20 11.03
C THR A 9 11.39 -2.31 9.92
N VAL A 10 10.28 -1.58 10.07
CA VAL A 10 9.18 -1.53 9.10
C VAL A 10 9.04 -0.11 8.54
N VAL A 11 9.24 0.05 7.25
CA VAL A 11 9.11 1.32 6.53
C VAL A 11 7.73 1.40 5.86
N LEU A 12 6.96 2.45 6.17
CA LEU A 12 5.62 2.69 5.67
C LEU A 12 5.61 3.90 4.71
N ILE A 13 5.69 3.67 3.41
CA ILE A 13 5.57 4.73 2.40
C ILE A 13 4.09 5.01 2.17
N GLY A 14 3.61 6.17 2.66
CA GLY A 14 2.19 6.49 2.85
C GLY A 14 1.72 6.22 4.28
N GLY A 15 2.63 6.26 5.28
CA GLY A 15 2.38 5.93 6.67
C GLY A 15 1.60 6.97 7.49
N SER A 16 1.25 8.13 6.93
CA SER A 16 0.64 9.22 7.70
C SER A 16 -0.88 9.14 7.84
N ALA A 17 -1.55 8.20 7.18
CA ALA A 17 -3.01 8.03 7.25
C ALA A 17 -3.47 6.65 6.75
N GLY A 18 -4.75 6.32 6.97
CA GLY A 18 -5.43 5.18 6.39
C GLY A 18 -4.73 3.84 6.62
N ILE A 19 -4.56 3.07 5.55
CA ILE A 19 -3.97 1.73 5.60
C ILE A 19 -2.53 1.77 6.14
N GLY A 20 -1.70 2.72 5.67
CA GLY A 20 -0.31 2.81 6.11
C GLY A 20 -0.18 3.10 7.61
N LEU A 21 -0.95 4.06 8.13
CA LEU A 21 -0.95 4.40 9.55
C LEU A 21 -1.46 3.24 10.42
N GLU A 22 -2.52 2.57 9.98
CA GLU A 22 -3.06 1.43 10.73
C GLU A 22 -2.09 0.24 10.72
N THR A 23 -1.37 0.03 9.61
CA THR A 23 -0.30 -0.97 9.56
C THR A 23 0.86 -0.60 10.49
N ALA A 24 1.21 0.69 10.57
CA ALA A 24 2.22 1.17 11.51
C ALA A 24 1.82 0.89 12.97
N ARG A 25 0.57 1.20 13.37
CA ARG A 25 0.06 0.89 14.71
C ARG A 25 0.17 -0.59 15.03
N ARG A 26 -0.28 -1.42 14.09
CA ARG A 26 -0.24 -2.88 14.29
C ARG A 26 1.19 -3.43 14.33
N ALA A 27 2.06 -2.98 13.44
CA ALA A 27 3.48 -3.37 13.46
C ALA A 27 4.16 -2.95 14.78
N ARG A 28 3.87 -1.75 15.27
CA ARG A 28 4.38 -1.26 16.56
C ARG A 28 3.88 -2.09 17.74
N GLN A 29 2.61 -2.51 17.72
CA GLN A 29 2.03 -3.41 18.72
C GLN A 29 2.70 -4.79 18.72
N GLU A 30 3.24 -5.25 17.58
CA GLU A 30 4.02 -6.47 17.43
C GLU A 30 5.53 -6.26 17.71
N GLY A 31 5.93 -5.08 18.20
CA GLY A 31 7.29 -4.77 18.66
C GLY A 31 8.22 -4.23 17.58
N ALA A 32 7.71 -3.85 16.40
CA ALA A 32 8.52 -3.27 15.33
C ALA A 32 9.00 -1.85 15.66
N GLU A 33 10.15 -1.46 15.12
CA GLU A 33 10.51 -0.07 14.90
C GLU A 33 9.88 0.39 13.57
N VAL A 34 9.10 1.47 13.62
CA VAL A 34 8.39 1.96 12.43
C VAL A 34 8.96 3.28 11.94
N VAL A 35 9.17 3.36 10.63
CA VAL A 35 9.60 4.57 9.92
C VAL A 35 8.47 5.01 9.01
N LEU A 36 8.01 6.25 9.16
CA LEU A 36 6.87 6.77 8.41
C LEU A 36 7.32 7.73 7.31
N VAL A 37 6.78 7.53 6.12
CA VAL A 37 6.93 8.47 4.99
C VAL A 37 5.57 9.01 4.60
N GLY A 38 5.50 10.32 4.33
CA GLY A 38 4.29 11.00 3.86
C GLY A 38 4.62 12.36 3.26
N ARG A 39 3.70 12.98 2.51
CA ARG A 39 3.93 14.26 1.84
C ARG A 39 3.68 15.48 2.74
N ASP A 40 2.74 15.37 3.66
CA ASP A 40 2.30 16.44 4.55
C ASP A 40 3.05 16.33 5.89
N PRO A 41 3.99 17.25 6.19
CA PRO A 41 4.83 17.18 7.39
C PRO A 41 4.03 17.22 8.69
N GLU A 42 2.97 18.06 8.77
CA GLU A 42 2.19 18.20 10.00
C GLU A 42 1.38 16.94 10.31
N ARG A 43 0.79 16.33 9.26
CA ARG A 43 0.07 15.06 9.40
C ARG A 43 1.02 13.92 9.73
N LEU A 44 2.22 13.94 9.15
CA LEU A 44 3.24 12.94 9.41
C LEU A 44 3.74 13.02 10.86
N GLU A 45 3.96 14.22 11.39
CA GLU A 45 4.34 14.43 12.79
C GLU A 45 3.28 13.89 13.76
N ARG A 46 1.99 14.23 13.52
CA ARG A 46 0.88 13.68 14.33
C ARG A 46 0.82 12.15 14.29
N ALA A 47 1.01 11.57 13.10
CA ALA A 47 1.05 10.12 12.93
C ALA A 47 2.24 9.48 13.66
N ALA A 48 3.40 10.12 13.63
CA ALA A 48 4.59 9.64 14.32
C ALA A 48 4.43 9.62 15.84
N LEU A 49 3.82 10.65 16.40
CA LEU A 49 3.49 10.71 17.85
C LEU A 49 2.48 9.63 18.24
N ASP A 50 1.49 9.37 17.39
CA ASP A 50 0.44 8.38 17.64
C ASP A 50 0.97 6.94 17.69
N VAL A 51 1.97 6.60 16.87
CA VAL A 51 2.52 5.25 16.81
C VAL A 51 3.90 5.10 17.47
N ASP A 52 4.43 6.16 18.09
CA ASP A 52 5.79 6.18 18.60
C ASP A 52 6.80 5.76 17.53
N ALA A 53 6.75 6.44 16.38
CA ALA A 53 7.62 6.12 15.25
C ALA A 53 9.09 6.45 15.55
N SER A 54 10.00 5.58 15.11
CA SER A 54 11.44 5.77 15.30
C SER A 54 12.01 6.92 14.46
N SER A 55 11.44 7.16 13.28
CA SER A 55 11.77 8.30 12.43
C SER A 55 10.70 8.59 11.39
N THR A 56 10.80 9.76 10.77
CA THR A 56 9.90 10.21 9.68
C THR A 56 10.67 10.87 8.56
N ALA A 57 10.11 10.81 7.33
CA ALA A 57 10.60 11.57 6.19
C ALA A 57 9.45 12.14 5.37
N ALA A 58 9.50 13.44 5.08
CA ALA A 58 8.47 14.14 4.32
C ALA A 58 8.93 14.35 2.87
N PHE A 59 8.35 13.58 1.94
CA PHE A 59 8.60 13.73 0.50
C PHE A 59 7.48 13.12 -0.33
N ASP A 60 7.47 13.41 -1.64
CA ASP A 60 6.57 12.76 -2.58
C ASP A 60 7.09 11.38 -2.96
N ALA A 61 6.30 10.35 -2.69
CA ALA A 61 6.64 8.96 -3.02
C ALA A 61 6.69 8.66 -4.54
N PHE A 62 6.44 9.63 -5.40
CA PHE A 62 6.65 9.55 -6.85
C PHE A 62 7.94 10.28 -7.31
N ASP A 63 8.70 10.87 -6.38
CA ASP A 63 10.02 11.44 -6.65
C ASP A 63 11.10 10.36 -6.43
N ALA A 64 11.63 9.81 -7.52
CA ALA A 64 12.64 8.77 -7.50
C ALA A 64 13.94 9.21 -6.79
N ALA A 65 14.34 10.50 -6.91
CA ALA A 65 15.53 11.01 -6.24
C ALA A 65 15.33 11.12 -4.73
N ALA A 66 14.15 11.57 -4.30
CA ALA A 66 13.80 11.62 -2.88
C ALA A 66 13.68 10.21 -2.25
N ILE A 67 13.13 9.23 -2.99
CA ILE A 67 13.10 7.82 -2.58
C ILE A 67 14.53 7.30 -2.37
N GLN A 68 15.42 7.51 -3.35
CA GLN A 68 16.81 7.05 -3.25
C GLN A 68 17.52 7.69 -2.05
N GLN A 69 17.45 9.01 -1.93
CA GLN A 69 18.07 9.75 -0.81
C GLN A 69 17.55 9.27 0.55
N PHE A 70 16.25 9.02 0.65
CA PHE A 70 15.65 8.50 1.88
C PHE A 70 16.21 7.15 2.26
N PHE A 71 16.24 6.17 1.35
CA PHE A 71 16.79 4.86 1.65
C PHE A 71 18.29 4.89 1.92
N ASP A 72 19.06 5.72 1.21
CA ASP A 72 20.49 5.89 1.47
C ASP A 72 20.77 6.38 2.91
N GLY A 73 19.88 7.22 3.44
CA GLY A 73 19.98 7.77 4.79
C GLY A 73 19.52 6.83 5.91
N LEU A 74 18.82 5.74 5.60
CA LEU A 74 18.33 4.81 6.61
C LEU A 74 19.45 3.89 7.13
N PRO A 75 19.43 3.53 8.43
CA PRO A 75 20.33 2.50 8.96
C PRO A 75 19.97 1.12 8.41
N ASP A 76 20.98 0.26 8.23
CA ASP A 76 20.82 -1.15 7.84
C ASP A 76 20.72 -2.04 9.09
N PRO A 77 20.00 -3.15 8.98
CA PRO A 77 19.14 -3.58 7.87
C PRO A 77 17.69 -3.13 8.03
N ILE A 78 16.98 -3.05 6.91
CA ILE A 78 15.52 -2.88 6.87
C ILE A 78 14.88 -4.27 6.73
N ASP A 79 13.82 -4.53 7.50
CA ASP A 79 13.16 -5.84 7.44
C ASP A 79 11.95 -5.85 6.50
N HIS A 80 11.10 -4.81 6.56
CA HIS A 80 9.88 -4.77 5.76
C HIS A 80 9.62 -3.37 5.21
N VAL A 81 9.11 -3.31 3.98
CA VAL A 81 8.65 -2.08 3.34
C VAL A 81 7.21 -2.29 2.86
N LEU A 82 6.31 -1.37 3.18
CA LEU A 82 4.95 -1.32 2.64
C LEU A 82 4.75 -0.01 1.88
N VAL A 83 4.30 -0.11 0.63
CA VAL A 83 3.98 1.05 -0.23
C VAL A 83 2.48 1.18 -0.32
N THR A 84 1.93 2.22 0.32
CA THR A 84 0.50 2.59 0.25
C THR A 84 0.27 3.97 -0.34
N ALA A 85 1.33 4.69 -0.68
CA ALA A 85 1.24 6.00 -1.31
C ALA A 85 0.70 5.89 -2.72
N GLY A 86 -0.19 6.81 -3.09
CA GLY A 86 -0.91 6.81 -4.36
C GLY A 86 -2.40 6.64 -4.17
N GLY A 87 -3.14 6.62 -5.26
CA GLY A 87 -4.58 6.46 -5.25
C GLY A 87 -5.12 6.29 -6.66
N PRO A 88 -6.40 5.93 -6.81
CA PRO A 88 -7.02 5.79 -8.11
C PRO A 88 -7.23 7.17 -8.77
N ASN A 89 -7.11 7.21 -10.09
CA ASN A 89 -7.53 8.32 -10.92
C ASN A 89 -8.81 7.89 -11.67
N TYR A 90 -9.91 8.60 -11.42
CA TYR A 90 -11.24 8.27 -11.99
C TYR A 90 -11.64 9.19 -13.15
N VAL A 91 -10.69 9.70 -13.92
CA VAL A 91 -10.99 10.45 -15.14
C VAL A 91 -11.68 9.54 -16.16
N PRO A 92 -12.79 9.96 -16.79
CA PRO A 92 -13.41 9.20 -17.87
C PRO A 92 -12.45 8.95 -19.02
N LEU A 93 -12.37 7.72 -19.54
CA LEU A 93 -11.38 7.29 -20.54
C LEU A 93 -11.27 8.21 -21.76
N LEU A 94 -12.40 8.67 -22.29
CA LEU A 94 -12.44 9.54 -23.49
C LEU A 94 -12.03 10.99 -23.21
N GLN A 95 -11.82 11.37 -21.96
CA GLN A 95 -11.36 12.69 -21.54
C GLN A 95 -9.89 12.68 -21.12
N MET A 96 -9.26 11.51 -21.04
CA MET A 96 -7.85 11.38 -20.64
C MET A 96 -6.91 11.84 -21.76
N SER A 97 -5.92 12.63 -21.39
CA SER A 97 -4.77 12.93 -22.23
C SER A 97 -3.80 11.73 -22.28
N ALA A 98 -2.84 11.75 -23.18
CA ALA A 98 -1.78 10.76 -23.22
C ALA A 98 -0.92 10.77 -21.92
N GLU A 99 -0.76 11.93 -21.29
CA GLU A 99 -0.07 12.08 -20.03
C GLU A 99 -0.85 11.42 -18.89
N ASP A 100 -2.16 11.65 -18.78
CA ASP A 100 -3.03 10.98 -17.80
C ASP A 100 -2.97 9.45 -17.93
N VAL A 101 -2.96 8.95 -19.18
CA VAL A 101 -2.87 7.50 -19.45
C VAL A 101 -1.53 6.95 -18.99
N ASN A 102 -0.42 7.62 -19.29
CA ASN A 102 0.92 7.19 -18.90
C ASN A 102 1.07 7.21 -17.37
N GLU A 103 0.58 8.25 -16.70
CA GLU A 103 0.58 8.35 -15.25
C GLU A 103 -0.28 7.24 -14.60
N ALA A 104 -1.50 7.04 -15.08
CA ALA A 104 -2.40 6.04 -14.53
C ALA A 104 -1.88 4.61 -14.69
N LEU A 105 -1.28 4.28 -15.84
CA LEU A 105 -0.74 2.92 -16.10
C LEU A 105 0.64 2.71 -15.48
N GLY A 106 1.49 3.74 -15.52
CA GLY A 106 2.89 3.64 -15.10
C GLY A 106 3.15 4.01 -13.64
N GLY A 107 2.37 4.92 -13.08
CA GLY A 107 2.69 5.54 -11.79
C GLY A 107 2.98 4.55 -10.67
N HIS A 108 2.08 3.60 -10.41
CA HIS A 108 2.29 2.60 -9.36
C HIS A 108 3.42 1.60 -9.68
N VAL A 109 3.60 1.24 -10.95
CA VAL A 109 4.69 0.33 -11.38
C VAL A 109 6.04 1.02 -11.21
N VAL A 110 6.17 2.26 -11.71
CA VAL A 110 7.42 3.04 -11.61
C VAL A 110 7.77 3.32 -10.17
N GLN A 111 6.82 3.81 -9.36
CA GLN A 111 7.01 4.04 -7.93
C GLN A 111 7.49 2.78 -7.20
N SER A 112 6.80 1.64 -7.42
CA SER A 112 7.17 0.37 -6.78
C SER A 112 8.55 -0.11 -7.22
N LEU A 113 8.93 0.13 -8.47
CA LEU A 113 10.26 -0.21 -8.99
C LEU A 113 11.35 0.67 -8.37
N ASP A 114 11.11 1.97 -8.22
CA ASP A 114 12.07 2.90 -7.60
C ASP A 114 12.26 2.59 -6.11
N VAL A 115 11.16 2.27 -5.40
CA VAL A 115 11.24 1.78 -4.02
C VAL A 115 12.02 0.47 -3.96
N ALA A 116 11.75 -0.49 -4.85
CA ALA A 116 12.43 -1.78 -4.88
C ALA A 116 13.95 -1.61 -5.11
N ARG A 117 14.35 -0.77 -6.07
CA ARG A 117 15.76 -0.48 -6.38
C ARG A 117 16.50 0.13 -5.18
N SER A 118 15.86 1.10 -4.52
CA SER A 118 16.47 1.84 -3.42
C SER A 118 16.49 1.04 -2.12
N ALA A 119 15.43 0.27 -1.84
CA ALA A 119 15.34 -0.52 -0.62
C ALA A 119 16.15 -1.83 -0.65
N ALA A 120 16.18 -2.52 -1.80
CA ALA A 120 16.75 -3.87 -1.90
C ALA A 120 18.16 -4.02 -1.33
N PRO A 121 19.12 -3.09 -1.58
CA PRO A 121 20.47 -3.20 -1.03
C PRO A 121 20.53 -3.18 0.50
N LYS A 122 19.51 -2.64 1.14
CA LYS A 122 19.42 -2.46 2.60
C LYS A 122 18.50 -3.46 3.28
N MET A 123 17.75 -4.25 2.51
CA MET A 123 16.80 -5.19 3.06
C MET A 123 17.47 -6.46 3.57
N ARG A 124 17.02 -6.92 4.72
CA ARG A 124 17.45 -8.20 5.30
C ARG A 124 17.00 -9.36 4.40
N PRO A 125 17.85 -10.39 4.18
CA PRO A 125 17.41 -11.65 3.57
C PRO A 125 16.17 -12.22 4.28
N GLY A 126 15.14 -12.55 3.53
CA GLY A 126 13.84 -12.99 4.06
C GLY A 126 12.90 -11.87 4.49
N GLY A 127 13.33 -10.61 4.44
CA GLY A 127 12.48 -9.44 4.59
C GLY A 127 11.38 -9.37 3.52
N SER A 128 10.50 -8.36 3.58
CA SER A 128 9.41 -8.27 2.60
C SER A 128 9.16 -6.85 2.07
N LEU A 129 8.91 -6.76 0.77
CA LEU A 129 8.33 -5.61 0.10
C LEU A 129 6.85 -5.90 -0.20
N LEU A 130 5.96 -5.09 0.32
CA LEU A 130 4.52 -5.18 0.10
C LEU A 130 4.05 -4.00 -0.75
N ILE A 131 3.36 -4.31 -1.84
CA ILE A 131 2.82 -3.34 -2.78
C ILE A 131 1.31 -3.30 -2.62
N MET A 132 0.72 -2.11 -2.56
CA MET A 132 -0.73 -1.97 -2.63
C MET A 132 -1.20 -1.89 -4.06
N GLY A 133 -2.29 -2.58 -4.33
CA GLY A 133 -3.04 -2.52 -5.58
C GLY A 133 -4.54 -2.61 -5.32
N GLY A 134 -5.28 -2.97 -6.34
CA GLY A 134 -6.73 -3.08 -6.23
C GLY A 134 -7.31 -4.28 -6.98
N THR A 135 -8.53 -4.69 -6.59
CA THR A 135 -9.29 -5.74 -7.29
C THR A 135 -10.03 -5.23 -8.54
N GLY A 136 -9.87 -3.94 -8.87
CA GLY A 136 -10.53 -3.30 -10.02
C GLY A 136 -10.23 -3.94 -11.38
N GLY A 137 -9.07 -4.58 -11.54
CA GLY A 137 -8.73 -5.33 -12.76
C GLY A 137 -9.51 -6.63 -12.95
N ARG A 138 -10.25 -7.09 -11.94
CA ARG A 138 -11.06 -8.33 -11.97
C ARG A 138 -12.54 -8.07 -12.22
N LYS A 139 -13.01 -6.88 -11.89
CA LYS A 139 -14.38 -6.43 -12.16
C LYS A 139 -14.37 -5.09 -12.85
N ILE A 140 -14.51 -5.12 -14.16
CA ILE A 140 -14.57 -3.91 -14.98
C ILE A 140 -15.88 -3.17 -14.71
N SER A 141 -15.82 -1.88 -14.45
CA SER A 141 -16.98 -1.00 -14.38
C SER A 141 -16.74 0.29 -15.15
N ARG A 142 -17.83 0.96 -15.53
CA ARG A 142 -17.76 2.24 -16.24
C ARG A 142 -17.00 3.30 -15.44
N ASP A 143 -17.14 3.26 -14.10
CA ASP A 143 -16.67 4.31 -13.20
C ASP A 143 -15.19 4.13 -12.81
N LEU A 144 -14.60 2.96 -13.08
CA LEU A 144 -13.20 2.70 -12.76
C LEU A 144 -12.20 3.22 -13.80
N GLY A 145 -12.69 3.59 -14.99
CA GLY A 145 -11.84 4.16 -16.03
C GLY A 145 -10.63 3.28 -16.35
N LEU A 146 -9.45 3.87 -16.41
CA LEU A 146 -8.18 3.19 -16.65
C LEU A 146 -7.62 2.48 -15.39
N PHE A 147 -8.17 2.76 -14.23
CA PHE A 147 -7.73 2.14 -12.96
C PHE A 147 -7.79 0.61 -12.99
N SER A 148 -8.80 0.05 -13.69
CA SER A 148 -8.88 -1.41 -13.88
C SER A 148 -7.67 -1.98 -14.60
N ALA A 149 -7.21 -1.33 -15.68
CA ALA A 149 -6.00 -1.75 -16.39
C ALA A 149 -4.74 -1.55 -15.54
N ALA A 150 -4.64 -0.40 -14.85
CA ALA A 150 -3.52 -0.10 -13.97
C ALA A 150 -3.36 -1.12 -12.82
N THR A 151 -4.46 -1.62 -12.27
CA THR A 151 -4.39 -2.69 -11.25
C THR A 151 -4.11 -4.07 -11.82
N ALA A 152 -4.51 -4.33 -13.08
CA ALA A 152 -4.31 -5.62 -13.73
C ALA A 152 -2.83 -5.93 -14.07
N VAL A 153 -1.96 -4.92 -14.19
CA VAL A 153 -0.53 -5.12 -14.47
C VAL A 153 0.29 -5.48 -13.21
N LEU A 154 -0.22 -5.18 -12.01
CA LEU A 154 0.53 -5.36 -10.77
C LEU A 154 0.79 -6.82 -10.38
N PRO A 155 -0.12 -7.81 -10.57
CA PRO A 155 0.15 -9.19 -10.23
C PRO A 155 1.38 -9.78 -10.93
N PRO A 156 1.50 -9.78 -12.28
CA PRO A 156 2.69 -10.29 -12.95
C PRO A 156 3.95 -9.46 -12.66
N PHE A 157 3.83 -8.14 -12.45
CA PHE A 157 4.93 -7.28 -12.04
C PHE A 157 5.47 -7.69 -10.65
N THR A 158 4.59 -7.92 -9.68
CA THR A 158 4.95 -8.38 -8.33
C THR A 158 5.67 -9.73 -8.37
N ALA A 159 5.18 -10.68 -9.16
CA ALA A 159 5.81 -11.98 -9.33
C ALA A 159 7.22 -11.88 -9.95
N ALA A 160 7.39 -11.01 -10.95
CA ALA A 160 8.69 -10.74 -11.55
C ALA A 160 9.67 -10.11 -10.55
N LEU A 161 9.22 -9.12 -9.76
CA LEU A 161 10.05 -8.55 -8.69
C LEU A 161 10.44 -9.57 -7.63
N ALA A 162 9.55 -10.47 -7.24
CA ALA A 162 9.83 -11.50 -6.26
C ALA A 162 10.97 -12.44 -6.72
N LEU A 163 11.03 -12.73 -8.02
CA LEU A 163 12.14 -13.53 -8.59
C LEU A 163 13.45 -12.75 -8.61
N GLN A 164 13.41 -11.45 -8.92
CA GLN A 164 14.62 -10.63 -9.03
C GLN A 164 15.20 -10.22 -7.67
N LEU A 165 14.36 -10.05 -6.67
CA LEU A 165 14.77 -9.59 -5.33
C LEU A 165 15.05 -10.74 -4.35
N ALA A 166 14.86 -11.99 -4.75
CA ALA A 166 15.13 -13.13 -3.87
C ALA A 166 16.51 -13.02 -3.21
N PRO A 167 16.63 -13.24 -1.89
CA PRO A 167 15.65 -13.83 -0.97
C PRO A 167 14.69 -12.83 -0.30
N VAL A 168 14.64 -11.56 -0.70
CA VAL A 168 13.60 -10.63 -0.27
C VAL A 168 12.27 -11.04 -0.90
N ARG A 169 11.23 -11.13 -0.08
CA ARG A 169 9.89 -11.53 -0.52
C ARG A 169 9.12 -10.33 -1.05
N VAL A 170 8.38 -10.50 -2.13
CA VAL A 170 7.53 -9.43 -2.67
C VAL A 170 6.11 -9.95 -2.84
N ASN A 171 5.13 -9.24 -2.30
CA ASN A 171 3.72 -9.61 -2.41
C ASN A 171 2.85 -8.37 -2.70
N LEU A 172 1.72 -8.61 -3.35
CA LEU A 172 0.70 -7.61 -3.67
C LEU A 172 -0.51 -7.80 -2.75
N ILE A 173 -0.95 -6.72 -2.12
CA ILE A 173 -2.25 -6.64 -1.45
C ILE A 173 -3.22 -5.93 -2.40
N ALA A 174 -4.19 -6.66 -2.93
CA ALA A 174 -5.21 -6.13 -3.83
C ALA A 174 -6.49 -5.81 -3.03
N ALA A 175 -6.71 -4.55 -2.75
CA ALA A 175 -7.86 -4.11 -1.96
C ALA A 175 -9.06 -3.75 -2.85
N GLY A 176 -10.27 -3.97 -2.32
CA GLY A 176 -11.48 -3.33 -2.83
C GLY A 176 -11.61 -1.91 -2.29
N PHE A 177 -12.84 -1.46 -2.09
CA PHE A 177 -13.09 -0.23 -1.34
C PHE A 177 -12.68 -0.43 0.12
N VAL A 178 -11.80 0.44 0.61
CA VAL A 178 -11.41 0.50 2.02
C VAL A 178 -11.83 1.85 2.58
N ASP A 179 -12.53 1.85 3.72
CA ASP A 179 -13.02 3.07 4.37
C ASP A 179 -11.87 3.84 5.03
N THR A 180 -11.32 4.80 4.32
CA THR A 180 -10.13 5.57 4.69
C THR A 180 -10.35 7.08 4.47
N PRO A 181 -9.49 7.95 5.00
CA PRO A 181 -9.53 9.37 4.65
C PRO A 181 -9.40 9.65 3.15
N LEU A 182 -8.67 8.79 2.40
CA LEU A 182 -8.59 8.90 0.95
C LEU A 182 -9.94 8.65 0.28
N SER A 183 -10.63 7.58 0.63
CA SER A 183 -11.97 7.29 0.09
C SER A 183 -13.00 8.35 0.47
N ALA A 184 -12.90 8.92 1.67
CA ALA A 184 -13.73 10.05 2.07
C ALA A 184 -13.46 11.30 1.23
N SER A 185 -12.20 11.62 0.97
CA SER A 185 -11.80 12.73 0.08
C SER A 185 -12.26 12.56 -1.36
N LEU A 186 -12.25 11.32 -1.88
CA LEU A 186 -12.66 11.02 -3.27
C LEU A 186 -14.17 11.05 -3.47
N LEU A 187 -14.94 10.62 -2.46
CA LEU A 187 -16.39 10.48 -2.57
C LEU A 187 -17.18 11.67 -2.02
N GLY A 188 -16.56 12.48 -1.14
CA GLY A 188 -17.24 13.62 -0.51
C GLY A 188 -18.59 13.23 0.08
N ASP A 189 -19.66 13.93 -0.32
CA ASP A 189 -21.03 13.68 0.16
C ASP A 189 -21.59 12.30 -0.24
N GLY A 190 -20.98 11.62 -1.21
CA GLY A 190 -21.36 10.26 -1.64
C GLY A 190 -20.85 9.14 -0.73
N LEU A 191 -20.01 9.44 0.26
CA LEU A 191 -19.35 8.42 1.08
C LEU A 191 -20.34 7.55 1.87
N ASP A 192 -21.32 8.15 2.53
CA ASP A 192 -22.28 7.40 3.35
C ASP A 192 -23.21 6.52 2.51
N ALA A 193 -23.64 7.01 1.35
CA ALA A 193 -24.39 6.20 0.39
C ALA A 193 -23.56 5.00 -0.09
N ARG A 194 -22.27 5.22 -0.34
CA ARG A 194 -21.35 4.13 -0.73
C ARG A 194 -21.15 3.10 0.38
N ARG A 195 -20.99 3.54 1.61
CA ARG A 195 -20.89 2.66 2.79
C ARG A 195 -22.13 1.78 2.94
N GLU A 196 -23.32 2.37 2.81
CA GLU A 196 -24.58 1.63 2.94
C GLU A 196 -24.76 0.63 1.80
N GLN A 197 -24.47 1.04 0.56
CA GLN A 197 -24.47 0.11 -0.57
C GLN A 197 -23.55 -1.08 -0.31
N LEU A 198 -22.32 -0.84 0.16
CA LEU A 198 -21.36 -1.91 0.42
C LEU A 198 -21.81 -2.83 1.56
N ARG A 199 -22.40 -2.29 2.65
CA ARG A 199 -22.95 -3.12 3.72
C ARG A 199 -24.06 -4.08 3.22
N SER A 200 -24.87 -3.61 2.28
CA SER A 200 -25.98 -4.39 1.74
C SER A 200 -25.58 -5.39 0.65
N THR A 201 -24.44 -5.15 -0.05
CA THR A 201 -24.06 -5.97 -1.21
C THR A 201 -22.85 -6.87 -0.95
N LEU A 202 -21.90 -6.46 -0.10
CA LEU A 202 -20.70 -7.25 0.13
C LEU A 202 -21.02 -8.59 0.82
N PRO A 203 -20.46 -9.71 0.36
CA PRO A 203 -20.63 -11.02 0.99
C PRO A 203 -20.28 -11.05 2.48
N ILE A 204 -19.33 -10.23 2.94
CA ILE A 204 -18.96 -10.15 4.36
C ILE A 204 -19.94 -9.31 5.21
N GLY A 205 -20.93 -8.64 4.60
CA GLY A 205 -21.96 -7.85 5.29
C GLY A 205 -21.47 -6.58 5.99
N ARG A 206 -20.25 -6.14 5.72
CA ARG A 206 -19.67 -4.90 6.26
C ARG A 206 -18.70 -4.26 5.29
N VAL A 207 -18.35 -3.00 5.53
CA VAL A 207 -17.29 -2.31 4.79
C VAL A 207 -15.92 -2.80 5.29
N VAL A 208 -14.96 -2.97 4.38
CA VAL A 208 -13.57 -3.25 4.71
C VAL A 208 -12.93 -1.97 5.27
N GLY A 209 -12.28 -2.10 6.41
CA GLY A 209 -11.56 -1.00 7.05
C GLY A 209 -10.04 -1.13 6.94
N PRO A 210 -9.29 -0.07 7.26
CA PRO A 210 -7.82 -0.11 7.22
C PRO A 210 -7.23 -1.17 8.16
N ALA A 211 -7.89 -1.49 9.27
CA ALA A 211 -7.46 -2.54 10.20
C ALA A 211 -7.46 -3.95 9.58
N ASP A 212 -8.40 -4.23 8.66
CA ASP A 212 -8.42 -5.50 7.93
C ASP A 212 -7.18 -5.64 7.05
N VAL A 213 -6.85 -4.57 6.32
CA VAL A 213 -5.67 -4.54 5.43
C VAL A 213 -4.38 -4.59 6.24
N ALA A 214 -4.30 -3.87 7.36
CA ALA A 214 -3.15 -3.88 8.25
C ALA A 214 -2.88 -5.28 8.84
N ALA A 215 -3.95 -6.02 9.18
CA ALA A 215 -3.83 -7.40 9.65
C ALA A 215 -3.19 -8.31 8.60
N LEU A 216 -3.62 -8.20 7.35
CA LEU A 216 -3.03 -8.94 6.23
C LEU A 216 -1.58 -8.51 5.98
N ALA A 217 -1.29 -7.21 6.00
CA ALA A 217 0.07 -6.70 5.78
C ALA A 217 1.05 -7.26 6.81
N VAL A 218 0.71 -7.23 8.11
CA VAL A 218 1.55 -7.81 9.17
C VAL A 218 1.68 -9.33 9.01
N HIS A 219 0.61 -10.04 8.65
CA HIS A 219 0.70 -11.48 8.33
C HIS A 219 1.69 -11.76 7.19
N LEU A 220 1.67 -10.95 6.12
CA LEU A 220 2.61 -11.10 5.00
C LEU A 220 4.07 -10.75 5.39
N MET A 221 4.26 -9.86 6.37
CA MET A 221 5.59 -9.57 6.93
C MET A 221 6.12 -10.78 7.71
N THR A 222 5.32 -11.40 8.55
CA THR A 222 5.73 -12.47 9.48
C THR A 222 5.73 -13.86 8.85
N ASN A 223 4.84 -14.15 7.90
CA ASN A 223 4.78 -15.46 7.25
C ASN A 223 5.81 -15.57 6.11
N THR A 224 6.95 -16.19 6.42
CA THR A 224 8.12 -16.27 5.53
C THR A 224 7.95 -17.20 4.32
N ALA A 225 6.87 -17.98 4.23
CA ALA A 225 6.58 -18.86 3.10
C ALA A 225 5.90 -18.13 1.92
N LEU A 226 5.51 -16.86 2.09
CA LEU A 226 4.69 -16.12 1.13
C LEU A 226 5.53 -15.15 0.29
N THR A 227 5.59 -15.37 -1.02
CA THR A 227 6.24 -14.46 -1.99
C THR A 227 5.63 -14.61 -3.39
N GLY A 228 5.66 -13.55 -4.18
CA GLY A 228 5.23 -13.51 -5.59
C GLY A 228 3.71 -13.59 -5.79
N ALA A 229 2.93 -13.52 -4.73
CA ALA A 229 1.49 -13.72 -4.78
C ALA A 229 0.69 -12.41 -4.62
N THR A 230 -0.57 -12.47 -5.06
CA THR A 230 -1.58 -11.42 -4.87
C THR A 230 -2.60 -11.90 -3.86
N TYR A 231 -2.85 -11.09 -2.84
CA TYR A 231 -3.81 -11.35 -1.77
C TYR A 231 -4.97 -10.36 -1.84
N ASP A 232 -6.15 -10.87 -2.11
CA ASP A 232 -7.36 -10.04 -2.19
C ASP A 232 -7.91 -9.74 -0.82
N ILE A 233 -8.27 -8.48 -0.61
CA ILE A 233 -8.92 -8.00 0.60
C ILE A 233 -10.01 -6.99 0.25
N ASP A 234 -11.13 -7.48 -0.26
CA ASP A 234 -12.22 -6.68 -0.81
C ASP A 234 -13.61 -7.04 -0.27
N GLY A 235 -13.66 -7.95 0.70
CA GLY A 235 -14.92 -8.42 1.26
C GLY A 235 -15.83 -9.18 0.29
N GLY A 236 -15.28 -9.63 -0.84
CA GLY A 236 -16.00 -10.26 -1.94
C GLY A 236 -16.56 -9.26 -2.95
N GLN A 237 -16.08 -8.02 -2.95
CA GLN A 237 -16.57 -6.95 -3.85
C GLN A 237 -16.44 -7.30 -5.33
N GLN A 238 -15.45 -8.07 -5.72
CA GLN A 238 -15.25 -8.50 -7.10
C GLN A 238 -16.35 -9.46 -7.61
N PHE A 239 -17.15 -10.04 -6.73
CA PHE A 239 -18.19 -11.02 -7.07
C PHE A 239 -19.61 -10.45 -7.08
N VAL A 240 -19.80 -9.19 -6.66
CA VAL A 240 -21.12 -8.55 -6.50
C VAL A 240 -21.26 -7.26 -7.28
#